data_9d46a4c0566d043944fb2287e39554ba
#
_entry.id   9d46a4c0566d043944fb2287e39554ba
#
_cell.length_a   1.000
_cell.length_b   1.000
_cell.length_c   1.000
_cell.angle_alpha   90.00
_cell.angle_beta   90.00
_cell.angle_gamma   90.00
#
_symmetry.space_group_name_H-M   'P 1'
#
loop_
_entity.id
_entity.type
_entity.pdbx_description
1 polymer ?
#
loop_
_entity_poly.entity_id
_entity_poly.type
_entity_poly.pdbx_seq_one_letter_code
_entity_poly.pdbx_strand_id
1 'polypeptide(L)'
;VATQLWEIAEAYTPKTRANHYTQAMMDMGATLCTRSKPNCEACPLRDGCVAYAQGNPKDYPGKKPKKALPEKSVQLLMLRNPAGDLLLHQRPAQGIWGGLWSFPELALDSDAREFAEDNYGKVIDLEEWNSYRHTFSHYHLDITPVLIQLAKTPAVIGEAASHWYNPHQPDALGLAAPVKKLLEKLAQLDPRAAKSAVKTAAKTLTKNTAKKIAAPKRQTLSSKVK
;
A
#
# COMPACT_ATOMS: atom_id res chain seq x y z
N VAL A 1 6.78 -33.10 12.64
CA VAL A 1 6.25 -32.03 13.52
C VAL A 1 4.81 -31.68 13.14
N ALA A 2 4.50 -31.31 11.89
CA ALA A 2 3.14 -30.92 11.50
C ALA A 2 2.11 -32.04 11.75
N THR A 3 2.41 -33.27 11.37
CA THR A 3 1.54 -34.45 11.59
C THR A 3 1.21 -34.66 13.08
N GLN A 4 2.23 -34.62 13.94
CA GLN A 4 2.06 -34.72 15.39
C GLN A 4 1.21 -33.60 15.98
N LEU A 5 1.35 -32.39 15.48
CA LEU A 5 0.53 -31.26 15.92
C LEU A 5 -0.94 -31.41 15.48
N TRP A 6 -1.19 -32.02 14.32
CA TRP A 6 -2.55 -32.32 13.87
C TRP A 6 -3.22 -33.36 14.77
N GLU A 7 -2.54 -34.46 15.12
CA GLU A 7 -3.04 -35.47 16.03
C GLU A 7 -3.42 -34.86 17.39
N ILE A 8 -2.57 -33.99 17.94
CA ILE A 8 -2.85 -33.29 19.20
C ILE A 8 -4.05 -32.34 19.03
N ALA A 9 -4.09 -31.55 17.93
CA ALA A 9 -5.17 -30.62 17.68
C ALA A 9 -6.53 -31.34 17.57
N GLU A 10 -6.58 -32.47 16.88
CA GLU A 10 -7.80 -33.30 16.78
C GLU A 10 -8.23 -33.85 18.14
N ALA A 11 -7.28 -34.33 18.95
CA ALA A 11 -7.57 -34.87 20.28
C ALA A 11 -8.17 -33.83 21.23
N TYR A 12 -7.74 -32.58 21.13
CA TYR A 12 -8.21 -31.49 22.00
C TYR A 12 -9.38 -30.69 21.43
N THR A 13 -9.70 -30.81 20.15
CA THR A 13 -10.83 -30.11 19.56
C THR A 13 -12.15 -30.80 19.90
N PRO A 14 -13.08 -30.17 20.64
CA PRO A 14 -14.33 -30.80 21.02
C PRO A 14 -15.24 -30.99 19.80
N LYS A 15 -16.00 -32.11 19.81
CA LYS A 15 -16.98 -32.39 18.73
C LYS A 15 -18.17 -31.43 18.70
N THR A 16 -18.47 -30.80 19.85
CA THR A 16 -19.54 -29.79 19.97
C THR A 16 -18.97 -28.46 20.34
N ARG A 17 -19.54 -27.38 19.82
CA ARG A 17 -19.07 -25.98 20.03
C ARG A 17 -17.60 -25.73 19.66
N ALA A 18 -17.11 -26.38 18.61
CA ALA A 18 -15.73 -26.20 18.11
C ALA A 18 -15.39 -24.75 17.79
N ASN A 19 -16.37 -23.96 17.34
CA ASN A 19 -16.23 -22.52 17.13
C ASN A 19 -15.90 -21.76 18.41
N HIS A 20 -16.55 -22.06 19.52
CA HIS A 20 -16.26 -21.44 20.82
C HIS A 20 -14.87 -21.84 21.33
N TYR A 21 -14.49 -23.10 21.14
CA TYR A 21 -13.15 -23.56 21.48
C TYR A 21 -12.08 -22.83 20.69
N THR A 22 -12.23 -22.74 19.38
CA THR A 22 -11.28 -22.05 18.51
C THR A 22 -11.17 -20.57 18.90
N GLN A 23 -12.30 -19.90 19.14
CA GLN A 23 -12.30 -18.51 19.59
C GLN A 23 -11.60 -18.35 20.95
N ALA A 24 -11.89 -19.21 21.91
CA ALA A 24 -11.25 -19.17 23.23
C ALA A 24 -9.73 -19.37 23.15
N MET A 25 -9.24 -20.24 22.26
CA MET A 25 -7.80 -20.43 22.03
C MET A 25 -7.16 -19.18 21.43
N MET A 26 -7.82 -18.51 20.48
CA MET A 26 -7.35 -17.26 19.90
C MET A 26 -7.32 -16.15 20.95
N ASP A 27 -8.39 -15.97 21.73
CA ASP A 27 -8.51 -14.95 22.77
C ASP A 27 -7.47 -15.15 23.87
N MET A 28 -7.24 -16.40 24.30
CA MET A 28 -6.21 -16.72 25.29
C MET A 28 -4.81 -16.33 24.79
N GLY A 29 -4.49 -16.64 23.55
CA GLY A 29 -3.20 -16.24 22.94
C GLY A 29 -3.04 -14.73 22.77
N ALA A 30 -4.14 -14.02 22.53
CA ALA A 30 -4.13 -12.57 22.33
C ALA A 30 -4.11 -11.77 23.65
N THR A 31 -4.76 -12.28 24.72
CA THR A 31 -4.99 -11.49 25.94
C THR A 31 -4.21 -11.99 27.14
N LEU A 32 -4.04 -13.31 27.30
CA LEU A 32 -3.41 -13.90 28.48
C LEU A 32 -2.01 -14.45 28.18
N CYS A 33 -1.89 -15.40 27.26
CA CYS A 33 -0.62 -16.06 26.92
C CYS A 33 0.15 -15.28 25.86
N THR A 34 0.37 -13.99 26.08
CA THR A 34 1.09 -13.14 25.14
C THR A 34 2.59 -13.41 25.19
N ARG A 35 3.28 -13.34 24.06
CA ARG A 35 4.69 -13.71 23.92
C ARG A 35 5.64 -12.92 24.82
N SER A 36 5.39 -11.63 25.02
CA SER A 36 6.30 -10.73 25.74
C SER A 36 5.94 -10.55 27.22
N LYS A 37 4.64 -10.61 27.54
CA LYS A 37 4.11 -10.39 28.91
C LYS A 37 2.95 -11.34 29.17
N PRO A 38 3.19 -12.65 29.31
CA PRO A 38 2.12 -13.58 29.63
C PRO A 38 1.57 -13.28 31.03
N ASN A 39 0.24 -13.20 31.14
CA ASN A 39 -0.45 -13.04 32.42
C ASN A 39 -0.83 -14.43 32.98
N CYS A 40 0.16 -15.12 33.49
CA CYS A 40 -0.01 -16.50 33.96
C CYS A 40 -0.92 -16.60 35.21
N GLU A 41 -0.96 -15.58 36.04
CA GLU A 41 -1.79 -15.58 37.25
C GLU A 41 -3.30 -15.59 36.94
N ALA A 42 -3.71 -14.96 35.85
CA ALA A 42 -5.09 -14.97 35.37
C ALA A 42 -5.41 -16.09 34.38
N CYS A 43 -4.42 -16.96 34.05
CA CYS A 43 -4.59 -18.00 33.06
C CYS A 43 -5.35 -19.19 33.62
N PRO A 44 -6.48 -19.61 33.02
CA PRO A 44 -7.26 -20.77 33.51
C PRO A 44 -6.53 -22.10 33.32
N LEU A 45 -5.46 -22.15 32.53
CA LEU A 45 -4.65 -23.35 32.30
C LEU A 45 -3.36 -23.36 33.13
N ARG A 46 -3.17 -22.42 34.07
CA ARG A 46 -1.94 -22.23 34.82
C ARG A 46 -1.47 -23.51 35.51
N ASP A 47 -2.37 -24.19 36.20
CA ASP A 47 -2.03 -25.36 37.07
C ASP A 47 -1.53 -26.57 36.27
N GLY A 48 -1.94 -26.72 34.99
CA GLY A 48 -1.45 -27.73 34.07
C GLY A 48 -0.36 -27.24 33.10
N CYS A 49 0.09 -26.00 33.24
CA CYS A 49 1.02 -25.41 32.26
C CYS A 49 2.48 -25.75 32.59
N VAL A 50 3.12 -26.55 31.74
CA VAL A 50 4.53 -26.94 31.89
C VAL A 50 5.46 -25.71 31.87
N ALA A 51 5.22 -24.73 30.99
CA ALA A 51 6.05 -23.53 30.91
C ALA A 51 5.96 -22.66 32.18
N TYR A 52 4.77 -22.63 32.81
CA TYR A 52 4.61 -21.94 34.09
C TYR A 52 5.32 -22.68 35.21
N ALA A 53 5.16 -24.00 35.28
CA ALA A 53 5.85 -24.83 36.28
C ALA A 53 7.40 -24.77 36.18
N GLN A 54 7.93 -24.59 34.97
CA GLN A 54 9.35 -24.40 34.73
C GLN A 54 9.83 -22.95 34.97
N GLY A 55 8.93 -22.01 35.21
CA GLY A 55 9.29 -20.61 35.43
C GLY A 55 9.72 -19.83 34.18
N ASN A 56 9.55 -20.39 32.99
CA ASN A 56 10.04 -19.80 31.74
C ASN A 56 8.98 -19.66 30.62
N PRO A 57 7.77 -19.18 30.90
CA PRO A 57 6.72 -19.09 29.89
C PRO A 57 7.07 -18.21 28.66
N LYS A 58 8.03 -17.28 28.81
CA LYS A 58 8.50 -16.41 27.71
C LYS A 58 9.39 -17.13 26.70
N ASP A 59 9.89 -18.30 27.02
CA ASP A 59 10.70 -19.11 26.10
C ASP A 59 9.85 -19.93 25.14
N TYR A 60 8.53 -19.95 25.37
CA TYR A 60 7.56 -20.66 24.54
C TYR A 60 6.63 -19.71 23.77
N PRO A 61 6.46 -19.92 22.44
CA PRO A 61 7.20 -20.89 21.61
C PRO A 61 8.66 -20.47 21.43
N GLY A 62 9.54 -21.45 21.26
CA GLY A 62 10.96 -21.23 20.97
C GLY A 62 11.18 -20.28 19.79
N LYS A 63 12.24 -19.48 19.83
CA LYS A 63 12.57 -18.55 18.75
C LYS A 63 13.04 -19.33 17.52
N LYS A 64 12.32 -19.16 16.40
CA LYS A 64 12.85 -19.65 15.11
C LYS A 64 14.11 -18.84 14.75
N PRO A 65 15.16 -19.49 14.24
CA PRO A 65 16.31 -18.77 13.71
C PRO A 65 15.84 -17.83 12.58
N LYS A 66 16.28 -16.58 12.63
CA LYS A 66 16.00 -15.62 11.57
C LYS A 66 16.74 -16.07 10.32
N LYS A 67 16.05 -16.49 9.29
CA LYS A 67 16.64 -16.67 7.97
C LYS A 67 16.87 -15.29 7.36
N ALA A 68 18.03 -15.10 6.74
CA ALA A 68 18.26 -13.93 5.90
C ALA A 68 17.19 -13.91 4.79
N LEU A 69 16.58 -12.76 4.58
CA LEU A 69 15.62 -12.60 3.51
C LEU A 69 16.38 -12.48 2.19
N PRO A 70 15.95 -13.15 1.12
CA PRO A 70 16.49 -12.93 -0.21
C PRO A 70 16.38 -11.45 -0.61
N GLU A 71 17.34 -10.96 -1.37
CA GLU A 71 17.35 -9.62 -1.91
C GLU A 71 17.09 -9.68 -3.42
N LYS A 72 16.25 -8.78 -3.90
CA LYS A 72 15.96 -8.58 -5.32
C LYS A 72 16.10 -7.10 -5.64
N SER A 73 16.50 -6.80 -6.86
CA SER A 73 16.64 -5.42 -7.33
C SER A 73 15.84 -5.23 -8.62
N VAL A 74 15.27 -4.04 -8.80
CA VAL A 74 14.46 -3.70 -9.96
C VAL A 74 14.54 -2.21 -10.25
N GLN A 75 14.53 -1.84 -11.53
CA GLN A 75 14.25 -0.47 -11.97
C GLN A 75 12.75 -0.30 -12.16
N LEU A 76 12.16 0.78 -11.63
CA LEU A 76 10.79 1.20 -11.93
C LEU A 76 10.83 2.37 -12.90
N LEU A 77 10.34 2.15 -14.13
CA LEU A 77 10.39 3.14 -15.21
C LEU A 77 9.18 4.08 -15.12
N MET A 78 9.40 5.29 -14.62
CA MET A 78 8.39 6.35 -14.54
C MET A 78 8.33 7.11 -15.88
N LEU A 79 7.72 6.46 -16.90
CA LEU A 79 7.58 7.01 -18.25
C LEU A 79 6.56 8.15 -18.26
N ARG A 80 7.00 9.36 -18.56
CA ARG A 80 6.17 10.58 -18.59
C ARG A 80 5.97 11.06 -20.01
N ASN A 81 4.72 11.24 -20.42
CA ASN A 81 4.37 11.79 -21.72
C ASN A 81 4.50 13.33 -21.74
N PRO A 82 4.40 14.01 -22.91
CA PRO A 82 4.46 15.47 -22.99
C PRO A 82 3.33 16.19 -22.23
N ALA A 83 2.20 15.53 -21.97
CA ALA A 83 1.11 16.08 -21.17
C ALA A 83 1.42 16.00 -19.67
N GLY A 84 2.42 15.19 -19.26
CA GLY A 84 2.85 14.99 -17.88
C GLY A 84 2.18 13.82 -17.18
N ASP A 85 1.41 13.02 -17.92
CA ASP A 85 0.83 11.79 -17.39
C ASP A 85 1.89 10.68 -17.35
N LEU A 86 1.73 9.74 -16.44
CA LEU A 86 2.66 8.66 -16.17
C LEU A 86 2.07 7.32 -16.59
N LEU A 87 2.87 6.52 -17.30
CA LEU A 87 2.43 5.20 -17.73
C LEU A 87 2.40 4.22 -16.58
N LEU A 88 1.26 3.57 -16.38
CA LEU A 88 1.09 2.45 -15.46
C LEU A 88 0.64 1.21 -16.24
N HIS A 89 1.11 0.04 -15.81
CA HIS A 89 0.67 -1.26 -16.27
C HIS A 89 -0.05 -2.01 -15.14
N GLN A 90 -1.13 -2.70 -15.47
CA GLN A 90 -1.77 -3.58 -14.51
C GLN A 90 -0.97 -4.88 -14.39
N ARG A 91 -0.62 -5.25 -13.18
CA ARG A 91 0.12 -6.49 -12.91
C ARG A 91 -0.78 -7.70 -13.12
N PRO A 92 -0.21 -8.86 -13.50
CA PRO A 92 -0.94 -10.12 -13.53
C PRO A 92 -1.66 -10.37 -12.21
N ALA A 93 -2.79 -11.06 -12.24
CA ALA A 93 -3.59 -11.35 -11.05
C ALA A 93 -2.83 -12.16 -9.99
N GLN A 94 -1.84 -12.95 -10.42
CA GLN A 94 -1.00 -13.76 -9.53
C GLN A 94 0.33 -13.04 -9.22
N GLY A 95 0.89 -13.35 -8.05
CA GLY A 95 2.18 -12.81 -7.61
C GLY A 95 2.05 -11.58 -6.73
N ILE A 96 3.19 -10.91 -6.51
CA ILE A 96 3.27 -9.75 -5.64
C ILE A 96 2.57 -8.56 -6.29
N TRP A 97 1.72 -7.88 -5.50
CA TRP A 97 0.86 -6.80 -5.98
C TRP A 97 -0.05 -7.23 -7.14
N GLY A 98 -0.49 -8.50 -7.17
CA GLY A 98 -1.35 -9.04 -8.23
C GLY A 98 -2.59 -8.19 -8.44
N GLY A 99 -2.87 -7.86 -9.71
CA GLY A 99 -3.98 -7.01 -10.12
C GLY A 99 -3.83 -5.52 -9.83
N LEU A 100 -2.81 -5.09 -9.06
CA LEU A 100 -2.54 -3.67 -8.82
C LEU A 100 -1.80 -3.04 -10.00
N TRP A 101 -1.89 -1.72 -10.09
CA TRP A 101 -1.17 -0.93 -11.09
C TRP A 101 0.22 -0.56 -10.59
N SER A 102 1.21 -0.72 -11.46
CA SER A 102 2.62 -0.46 -11.20
C SER A 102 3.27 0.24 -12.38
N PHE A 103 4.41 0.88 -12.15
CA PHE A 103 5.28 1.28 -13.25
C PHE A 103 5.84 0.05 -13.96
N PRO A 104 6.18 0.14 -15.26
CA PRO A 104 6.96 -0.90 -15.94
C PRO A 104 8.23 -1.22 -15.17
N GLU A 105 8.52 -2.52 -15.06
CA GLU A 105 9.69 -3.05 -14.36
C GLU A 105 10.77 -3.46 -15.36
N LEU A 106 12.02 -3.12 -15.04
CA LEU A 106 13.19 -3.52 -15.83
C LEU A 106 14.26 -4.10 -14.89
N ALA A 107 15.01 -5.08 -15.35
CA ALA A 107 16.13 -5.63 -14.60
C ALA A 107 17.19 -4.55 -14.37
N LEU A 108 17.92 -4.64 -13.23
CA LEU A 108 18.85 -3.58 -12.83
C LEU A 108 20.06 -3.46 -13.79
N ASP A 109 20.42 -4.55 -14.46
CA ASP A 109 21.52 -4.65 -15.42
C ASP A 109 21.15 -4.25 -16.86
N SER A 110 19.90 -3.89 -17.10
CA SER A 110 19.42 -3.47 -18.41
C SER A 110 19.43 -1.95 -18.56
N ASP A 111 19.70 -1.47 -19.79
CA ASP A 111 19.67 -0.04 -20.10
C ASP A 111 18.24 0.48 -20.21
N ALA A 112 17.88 1.38 -19.29
CA ALA A 112 16.54 1.94 -19.21
C ALA A 112 16.20 2.85 -20.42
N ARG A 113 17.20 3.54 -20.99
CA ARG A 113 17.00 4.38 -22.16
C ARG A 113 16.73 3.55 -23.40
N GLU A 114 17.59 2.58 -23.68
CA GLU A 114 17.45 1.67 -24.82
C GLU A 114 16.09 0.95 -24.75
N PHE A 115 15.77 0.38 -23.60
CA PHE A 115 14.48 -0.29 -23.39
C PHE A 115 13.29 0.64 -23.63
N ALA A 116 13.36 1.89 -23.13
CA ALA A 116 12.28 2.86 -23.32
C ALA A 116 12.14 3.30 -24.78
N GLU A 117 13.25 3.49 -25.50
CA GLU A 117 13.23 3.89 -26.91
C GLU A 117 12.66 2.78 -27.80
N ASP A 118 13.01 1.53 -27.56
CA ASP A 118 12.53 0.37 -28.30
C ASP A 118 11.02 0.10 -28.11
N ASN A 119 10.51 0.33 -26.88
CA ASN A 119 9.14 -0.06 -26.55
C ASN A 119 8.15 1.12 -26.54
N TYR A 120 8.61 2.33 -26.24
CA TYR A 120 7.74 3.50 -25.99
C TYR A 120 8.07 4.71 -26.85
N GLY A 121 9.19 4.67 -27.56
CA GLY A 121 9.63 5.70 -28.51
C GLY A 121 10.63 6.68 -27.91
N LYS A 122 11.00 7.70 -28.70
CA LYS A 122 12.12 8.61 -28.43
C LYS A 122 12.12 9.20 -27.04
N VAL A 123 13.22 9.01 -26.31
CA VAL A 123 13.51 9.59 -24.99
C VAL A 123 14.15 10.97 -25.15
N ILE A 124 13.58 11.98 -24.47
CA ILE A 124 14.13 13.35 -24.42
C ILE A 124 15.09 13.47 -23.26
N ASP A 125 14.69 12.98 -22.08
CA ASP A 125 15.42 13.12 -20.82
C ASP A 125 15.25 11.89 -19.96
N LEU A 126 16.27 11.60 -19.15
CA LEU A 126 16.29 10.46 -18.22
C LEU A 126 17.01 10.86 -16.95
N GLU A 127 16.35 10.68 -15.82
CA GLU A 127 16.86 10.94 -14.49
C GLU A 127 16.70 9.69 -13.60
N GLU A 128 17.80 9.15 -13.11
CA GLU A 128 17.78 8.07 -12.12
C GLU A 128 17.69 8.67 -10.72
N TRP A 129 16.76 8.16 -9.91
CA TRP A 129 16.60 8.58 -8.52
C TRP A 129 17.29 7.62 -7.56
N ASN A 130 17.56 8.10 -6.35
CA ASN A 130 18.16 7.28 -5.31
C ASN A 130 17.33 6.03 -5.05
N SER A 131 18.01 4.87 -5.06
CA SER A 131 17.42 3.58 -4.76
C SER A 131 16.94 3.53 -3.30
N TYR A 132 15.87 2.79 -3.05
CA TYR A 132 15.36 2.55 -1.72
C TYR A 132 14.84 1.13 -1.56
N ARG A 133 14.89 0.62 -0.34
CA ARG A 133 14.46 -0.74 0.00
C ARG A 133 12.99 -0.79 0.40
N HIS A 134 12.23 -1.67 -0.23
CA HIS A 134 10.91 -2.09 0.19
C HIS A 134 10.98 -3.53 0.72
N THR A 135 10.55 -3.75 1.97
CA THR A 135 10.66 -5.05 2.62
C THR A 135 9.31 -5.75 2.67
N PHE A 136 9.26 -6.95 2.10
CA PHE A 136 8.16 -7.89 2.24
C PHE A 136 8.46 -8.88 3.39
N SER A 137 7.47 -9.69 3.76
CA SER A 137 7.63 -10.73 4.78
C SER A 137 8.63 -11.83 4.40
N HIS A 138 8.95 -11.98 3.10
CA HIS A 138 9.72 -13.10 2.56
C HIS A 138 10.90 -12.69 1.67
N TYR A 139 11.08 -11.39 1.33
CA TYR A 139 12.28 -10.85 0.67
C TYR A 139 12.36 -9.32 0.79
N HIS A 140 13.53 -8.78 0.47
CA HIS A 140 13.78 -7.35 0.27
C HIS A 140 13.75 -7.03 -1.22
N LEU A 141 13.14 -5.90 -1.58
CA LEU A 141 13.15 -5.38 -2.95
C LEU A 141 13.83 -4.01 -2.94
N ASP A 142 14.99 -3.93 -3.57
CA ASP A 142 15.68 -2.68 -3.81
C ASP A 142 15.18 -2.07 -5.12
N ILE A 143 14.57 -0.91 -5.01
CA ILE A 143 13.89 -0.23 -6.12
C ILE A 143 14.72 0.97 -6.52
N THR A 144 15.10 1.03 -7.80
CA THR A 144 15.71 2.20 -8.44
C THR A 144 14.68 2.86 -9.34
N PRO A 145 14.09 3.99 -8.97
CA PRO A 145 13.16 4.71 -9.83
C PRO A 145 13.92 5.44 -10.92
N VAL A 146 13.46 5.34 -12.17
CA VAL A 146 14.02 6.03 -13.33
C VAL A 146 12.93 6.87 -13.97
N LEU A 147 13.03 8.18 -13.89
CA LEU A 147 12.12 9.10 -14.56
C LEU A 147 12.55 9.31 -16.01
N ILE A 148 11.66 9.00 -16.95
CA ILE A 148 11.94 9.05 -18.39
C ILE A 148 10.93 9.98 -19.06
N GLN A 149 11.40 11.04 -19.69
CA GLN A 149 10.56 11.93 -20.46
C GLN A 149 10.50 11.48 -21.92
N LEU A 150 9.31 11.16 -22.41
CA LEU A 150 9.06 10.78 -23.79
C LEU A 150 8.81 12.01 -24.68
N ALA A 151 9.25 11.95 -25.94
CA ALA A 151 9.03 13.00 -26.95
C ALA A 151 7.57 13.07 -27.39
N LYS A 152 6.86 11.93 -27.39
CA LYS A 152 5.45 11.79 -27.81
C LYS A 152 4.76 10.78 -26.91
N THR A 153 3.44 10.86 -26.84
CA THR A 153 2.63 9.79 -26.22
C THR A 153 2.53 8.63 -27.19
N PRO A 154 2.99 7.42 -26.84
CA PRO A 154 2.84 6.23 -27.70
C PRO A 154 1.35 5.93 -27.97
N ALA A 155 1.06 5.54 -29.21
CA ALA A 155 -0.31 5.21 -29.63
C ALA A 155 -0.79 3.83 -29.15
N VAL A 156 0.12 2.88 -29.00
CA VAL A 156 -0.15 1.49 -28.53
C VAL A 156 0.92 1.10 -27.54
N ILE A 157 0.51 0.56 -26.42
CA ILE A 157 1.40 0.17 -25.34
C ILE A 157 1.14 -1.31 -25.01
N GLY A 158 1.79 -2.20 -25.78
CA GLY A 158 1.87 -3.64 -25.48
C GLY A 158 0.55 -4.38 -25.22
N GLU A 159 0.66 -5.67 -24.89
CA GLU A 159 -0.49 -6.55 -24.59
C GLU A 159 -1.05 -6.37 -23.16
N ALA A 160 -0.29 -5.80 -22.24
CA ALA A 160 -0.74 -5.56 -20.88
C ALA A 160 -1.74 -4.38 -20.82
N ALA A 161 -2.72 -4.46 -19.92
CA ALA A 161 -3.59 -3.33 -19.63
C ALA A 161 -2.72 -2.15 -19.18
N SER A 162 -2.77 -1.07 -19.95
CA SER A 162 -1.95 0.12 -19.77
C SER A 162 -2.82 1.35 -19.55
N HIS A 163 -2.37 2.26 -18.70
CA HIS A 163 -3.11 3.47 -18.37
C HIS A 163 -2.18 4.66 -18.20
N TRP A 164 -2.51 5.79 -18.85
CA TRP A 164 -1.84 7.06 -18.62
C TRP A 164 -2.47 7.76 -17.42
N TYR A 165 -1.78 7.74 -16.30
CA TYR A 165 -2.23 8.24 -15.01
C TYR A 165 -1.79 9.68 -14.80
N ASN A 166 -2.76 10.56 -14.50
CA ASN A 166 -2.48 11.95 -14.17
C ASN A 166 -2.29 12.11 -12.66
N PRO A 167 -1.07 12.43 -12.17
CA PRO A 167 -0.83 12.55 -10.73
C PRO A 167 -1.56 13.73 -10.07
N HIS A 168 -2.05 14.71 -10.85
CA HIS A 168 -2.82 15.86 -10.37
C HIS A 168 -4.33 15.65 -10.38
N GLN A 169 -4.80 14.62 -11.10
CA GLN A 169 -6.20 14.21 -11.15
C GLN A 169 -6.24 12.67 -10.98
N PRO A 170 -5.98 12.18 -9.75
CA PRO A 170 -5.81 10.76 -9.51
C PRO A 170 -7.10 9.99 -9.78
N ASP A 171 -6.99 8.98 -10.64
CA ASP A 171 -8.04 7.99 -10.84
C ASP A 171 -8.11 7.03 -9.64
N ALA A 172 -9.28 6.42 -9.42
CA ALA A 172 -9.48 5.44 -8.35
C ALA A 172 -8.89 4.07 -8.72
N LEU A 173 -7.56 4.01 -8.91
CA LEU A 173 -6.84 2.79 -9.22
C LEU A 173 -6.23 2.15 -7.96
N GLY A 174 -6.23 0.82 -7.90
CA GLY A 174 -5.46 0.09 -6.91
C GLY A 174 -3.97 0.17 -7.22
N LEU A 175 -3.21 0.97 -6.50
CA LEU A 175 -1.79 1.18 -6.71
C LEU A 175 -0.94 0.33 -5.76
N ALA A 176 0.19 -0.22 -6.26
CA ALA A 176 1.21 -0.81 -5.40
C ALA A 176 1.81 0.29 -4.48
N ALA A 177 2.10 -0.04 -3.21
CA ALA A 177 2.52 0.94 -2.21
C ALA A 177 3.76 1.78 -2.62
N PRO A 178 4.83 1.22 -3.22
CA PRO A 178 5.95 2.00 -3.71
C PRO A 178 5.56 2.96 -4.85
N VAL A 179 4.68 2.51 -5.75
CA VAL A 179 4.18 3.32 -6.88
C VAL A 179 3.43 4.54 -6.37
N LYS A 180 2.53 4.34 -5.41
CA LYS A 180 1.79 5.45 -4.78
C LYS A 180 2.73 6.52 -4.23
N LYS A 181 3.77 6.12 -3.48
CA LYS A 181 4.77 7.04 -2.94
C LYS A 181 5.53 7.83 -4.02
N LEU A 182 5.89 7.17 -5.12
CA LEU A 182 6.58 7.82 -6.24
C LEU A 182 5.66 8.80 -6.97
N LEU A 183 4.40 8.45 -7.19
CA LEU A 183 3.40 9.34 -7.79
C LEU A 183 3.15 10.58 -6.93
N GLU A 184 3.03 10.42 -5.62
CA GLU A 184 2.90 11.55 -4.67
C GLU A 184 4.13 12.48 -4.72
N LYS A 185 5.34 11.91 -4.78
CA LYS A 185 6.58 12.68 -4.91
C LYS A 185 6.64 13.43 -6.25
N LEU A 186 6.27 12.77 -7.35
CA LEU A 186 6.22 13.40 -8.68
C LEU A 186 5.22 14.54 -8.75
N ALA A 187 4.03 14.37 -8.16
CA ALA A 187 3.03 15.42 -8.07
C ALA A 187 3.53 16.67 -7.31
N GLN A 188 4.38 16.49 -6.30
CA GLN A 188 4.97 17.59 -5.54
C GLN A 188 6.09 18.31 -6.31
N LEU A 189 6.85 17.59 -7.14
CA LEU A 189 7.97 18.13 -7.91
C LEU A 189 7.52 18.86 -9.20
N ASP A 190 6.31 18.56 -9.70
CA ASP A 190 5.81 19.17 -10.94
C ASP A 190 5.32 20.61 -10.70
N PRO A 191 5.92 21.62 -11.39
CA PRO A 191 5.52 23.04 -11.24
C PRO A 191 4.05 23.32 -11.57
N ARG A 192 3.37 22.41 -12.29
CA ARG A 192 1.93 22.51 -12.60
C ARG A 192 1.05 22.34 -11.35
N ALA A 193 1.53 21.66 -10.32
CA ALA A 193 0.85 21.54 -9.03
C ALA A 193 0.59 22.91 -8.38
N ALA A 194 1.54 23.82 -8.46
CA ALA A 194 1.42 25.18 -7.93
C ALA A 194 0.32 25.99 -8.65
N LYS A 195 0.21 25.86 -9.98
CA LYS A 195 -0.82 26.57 -10.78
C LYS A 195 -2.23 25.99 -10.60
N SER A 196 -2.35 24.68 -10.38
CA SER A 196 -3.64 24.00 -10.12
C SER A 196 -4.17 24.33 -8.71
N ALA A 197 -3.32 24.32 -7.69
CA ALA A 197 -3.68 24.70 -6.33
C ALA A 197 -4.21 26.13 -6.23
N VAL A 198 -3.56 27.07 -6.95
CA VAL A 198 -3.99 28.49 -7.02
C VAL A 198 -5.36 28.62 -7.70
N LYS A 199 -5.61 27.87 -8.80
CA LYS A 199 -6.92 27.88 -9.47
C LYS A 199 -8.03 27.30 -8.61
N THR A 200 -7.76 26.24 -7.85
CA THR A 200 -8.75 25.61 -6.96
C THR A 200 -9.04 26.50 -5.75
N ALA A 201 -8.02 27.13 -5.16
CA ALA A 201 -8.18 28.08 -4.07
C ALA A 201 -8.99 29.33 -4.52
N ALA A 202 -8.72 29.86 -5.69
CA ALA A 202 -9.47 30.99 -6.27
C ALA A 202 -10.95 30.62 -6.50
N LYS A 203 -11.25 29.40 -6.98
CA LYS A 203 -12.62 28.92 -7.23
C LYS A 203 -13.40 28.66 -5.95
N THR A 204 -12.72 28.31 -4.87
CA THR A 204 -13.34 28.11 -3.53
C THR A 204 -13.64 29.44 -2.85
N LEU A 205 -12.75 30.44 -3.02
CA LEU A 205 -12.97 31.79 -2.50
C LEU A 205 -14.14 32.50 -3.19
N THR A 206 -14.29 32.37 -4.50
CA THR A 206 -15.42 32.96 -5.22
C THR A 206 -16.77 32.30 -4.89
N LYS A 207 -16.80 30.98 -4.63
CA LYS A 207 -18.02 30.30 -4.15
C LYS A 207 -18.42 30.70 -2.74
N ASN A 208 -17.48 30.93 -1.85
CA ASN A 208 -17.78 31.34 -0.48
C ASN A 208 -18.23 32.82 -0.37
N THR A 209 -17.74 33.69 -1.24
CA THR A 209 -18.18 35.09 -1.33
C THR A 209 -19.61 35.17 -1.89
N ALA A 210 -19.96 34.36 -2.91
CA ALA A 210 -21.30 34.33 -3.47
C ALA A 210 -22.35 33.79 -2.47
N LYS A 211 -21.94 32.84 -1.57
CA LYS A 211 -22.85 32.30 -0.55
C LYS A 211 -23.11 33.23 0.62
N LYS A 212 -22.23 34.22 0.84
CA LYS A 212 -22.33 35.22 1.91
C LYS A 212 -23.22 36.41 1.54
N ILE A 213 -23.50 36.62 0.24
CA ILE A 213 -24.33 37.73 -0.27
C ILE A 213 -25.82 37.31 -0.37
N ALA A 214 -26.13 36.01 -0.30
CA ALA A 214 -27.49 35.47 -0.35
C ALA A 214 -28.05 35.12 1.06
N ALA A 215 -28.01 36.07 1.99
CA ALA A 215 -28.71 35.90 3.28
C ALA A 215 -30.19 36.34 3.14
N PRO A 216 -31.16 35.60 3.67
CA PRO A 216 -32.56 35.87 3.44
C PRO A 216 -33.03 37.10 4.23
N LYS A 217 -33.85 37.95 3.55
CA LYS A 217 -34.53 39.09 4.16
C LYS A 217 -35.44 38.66 5.31
N ARG A 218 -35.28 39.28 6.47
CA ARG A 218 -36.15 39.15 7.62
C ARG A 218 -37.63 39.46 7.23
N GLN A 219 -38.53 38.54 7.43
CA GLN A 219 -39.98 38.79 7.45
C GLN A 219 -40.34 39.45 8.78
N THR A 220 -40.86 40.66 8.69
CA THR A 220 -41.49 41.36 9.82
C THR A 220 -42.86 40.78 10.03
N LEU A 221 -43.09 40.16 11.19
CA LEU A 221 -44.42 39.79 11.70
C LEU A 221 -45.12 41.02 12.19
N SER A 222 -46.18 41.39 11.48
CA SER A 222 -47.16 42.39 11.94
C SER A 222 -48.16 41.74 12.92
N SER A 223 -48.16 42.22 14.14
CA SER A 223 -49.16 41.96 15.15
C SER A 223 -50.52 42.58 14.75
N LYS A 224 -51.57 41.79 14.69
CA LYS A 224 -52.95 42.30 14.86
C LYS A 224 -53.62 41.55 16.00
N VAL A 225 -53.87 42.30 17.04
CA VAL A 225 -54.81 42.05 18.15
C VAL A 225 -56.24 42.13 17.62
N LYS A 226 -57.04 41.11 17.89
CA LYS A 226 -58.39 41.22 18.46
C LYS A 226 -58.80 39.91 19.06
#